data_d8ad53faaf137da88a835a7127ad7f7a
#
_entry.id   d8ad53faaf137da88a835a7127ad7f7a
#
_cell.length_a   1.000
_cell.length_b   1.000
_cell.length_c   1.000
_cell.angle_alpha   90.00
_cell.angle_beta   90.00
_cell.angle_gamma   90.00
#
_symmetry.space_group_name_H-M   'P 1'
#
loop_
_entity.id
_entity.type
_entity.pdbx_description
1 polymer ?
#
loop_
_entity_poly.entity_id
_entity_poly.type
_entity_poly.pdbx_seq_one_letter_code
_entity_poly.pdbx_strand_id
1 'polypeptide(L)'
;IGDDALRQGLQKYFASHQYGNATGNDLWQALGEAANMPIGDIMHTWLDQPGYPVVTAQVENGDLVLEQQQFFIGEGQAQQRQWQIPLNGNYAEVPALLQTKTLNLGNHQDLRDRNQQPFRLNVGNSSHFIVRYDQRLLDDILADWEQLSATDQLQLLQDLRLLAEGKQISYAEIVPLLPRFAKTDSALVT
;
A
#
# COMPACT_ATOMS: atom_id res chain seq x y z
N ILE A 1 -13.55 -1.66 0.04
CA ILE A 1 -15.00 -1.47 0.25
C ILE A 1 -15.68 -2.71 0.87
N GLY A 2 -15.00 -3.86 0.89
CA GLY A 2 -15.54 -5.14 1.37
C GLY A 2 -16.41 -5.86 0.35
N ASP A 3 -16.52 -7.20 0.54
CA ASP A 3 -17.15 -8.10 -0.44
C ASP A 3 -18.66 -7.83 -0.64
N ASP A 4 -19.36 -7.50 0.45
CA ASP A 4 -20.80 -7.24 0.38
C ASP A 4 -21.13 -5.95 -0.40
N ALA A 5 -20.39 -4.87 -0.13
CA ALA A 5 -20.57 -3.62 -0.86
C ALA A 5 -20.17 -3.76 -2.34
N LEU A 6 -19.07 -4.49 -2.61
CA LEU A 6 -18.66 -4.80 -3.99
C LEU A 6 -19.76 -5.57 -4.73
N ARG A 7 -20.30 -6.63 -4.12
CA ARG A 7 -21.36 -7.45 -4.71
C ARG A 7 -22.63 -6.63 -4.98
N GLN A 8 -23.09 -5.85 -4.01
CA GLN A 8 -24.28 -5.01 -4.15
C GLN A 8 -24.09 -3.93 -5.21
N GLY A 9 -22.94 -3.26 -5.22
CA GLY A 9 -22.60 -2.26 -6.23
C GLY A 9 -22.57 -2.83 -7.64
N LEU A 10 -21.95 -4.00 -7.83
CA LEU A 10 -21.94 -4.69 -9.12
C LEU A 10 -23.33 -5.13 -9.55
N GLN A 11 -24.16 -5.67 -8.66
CA GLN A 11 -25.55 -6.04 -8.98
C GLN A 11 -26.35 -4.81 -9.45
N LYS A 12 -26.22 -3.68 -8.74
CA LYS A 12 -26.87 -2.43 -9.12
C LYS A 12 -26.38 -1.93 -10.47
N TYR A 13 -25.06 -1.90 -10.69
CA TYR A 13 -24.46 -1.49 -11.95
C TYR A 13 -24.98 -2.32 -13.13
N PHE A 14 -24.94 -3.65 -13.05
CA PHE A 14 -25.41 -4.52 -14.12
C PHE A 14 -26.91 -4.40 -14.34
N ALA A 15 -27.73 -4.29 -13.29
CA ALA A 15 -29.17 -4.13 -13.44
C ALA A 15 -29.53 -2.82 -14.15
N SER A 16 -28.81 -1.73 -13.89
CA SER A 16 -29.06 -0.42 -14.48
C SER A 16 -28.60 -0.30 -15.93
N HIS A 17 -27.64 -1.12 -16.35
CA HIS A 17 -27.00 -1.01 -17.68
C HIS A 17 -27.18 -2.27 -18.54
N GLN A 18 -28.22 -3.09 -18.25
CA GLN A 18 -28.51 -4.27 -19.05
C GLN A 18 -28.78 -3.87 -20.51
N TYR A 19 -28.05 -4.54 -21.42
CA TYR A 19 -28.14 -4.32 -22.86
C TYR A 19 -27.85 -2.90 -23.36
N GLY A 20 -27.23 -2.07 -22.51
CA GLY A 20 -26.84 -0.70 -22.81
C GLY A 20 -25.34 -0.49 -22.71
N ASN A 21 -24.91 0.74 -22.98
CA ASN A 21 -23.53 1.17 -22.75
C ASN A 21 -23.39 1.71 -21.32
N ALA A 22 -22.20 1.57 -20.76
CA ALA A 22 -21.83 2.11 -19.46
C ALA A 22 -20.43 2.74 -19.51
N THR A 23 -20.18 3.67 -18.60
CA THR A 23 -18.88 4.32 -18.41
C THR A 23 -18.26 3.86 -17.10
N GLY A 24 -16.96 4.17 -16.88
CA GLY A 24 -16.32 3.93 -15.60
C GLY A 24 -17.01 4.65 -14.44
N ASN A 25 -17.51 5.88 -14.70
CA ASN A 25 -18.20 6.66 -13.67
C ASN A 25 -19.50 6.00 -13.19
N ASP A 26 -20.23 5.33 -14.08
CA ASP A 26 -21.44 4.59 -13.68
C ASP A 26 -21.12 3.45 -12.71
N LEU A 27 -19.98 2.77 -12.93
CA LEU A 27 -19.46 1.75 -12.02
C LEU A 27 -19.04 2.36 -10.68
N TRP A 28 -18.26 3.45 -10.72
CA TRP A 28 -17.80 4.11 -9.49
C TRP A 28 -18.94 4.66 -8.66
N GLN A 29 -19.98 5.17 -9.30
CA GLN A 29 -21.18 5.63 -8.62
C GLN A 29 -21.90 4.45 -7.93
N ALA A 30 -22.15 3.35 -8.64
CA ALA A 30 -22.84 2.19 -8.09
C ALA A 30 -22.07 1.57 -6.89
N LEU A 31 -20.74 1.47 -6.99
CA LEU A 31 -19.89 1.00 -5.91
C LEU A 31 -19.86 1.98 -4.74
N GLY A 32 -19.78 3.28 -5.02
CA GLY A 32 -19.77 4.34 -4.01
C GLY A 32 -21.03 4.37 -3.17
N GLU A 33 -22.18 4.25 -3.82
CA GLU A 33 -23.49 4.18 -3.15
C GLU A 33 -23.62 2.92 -2.27
N ALA A 34 -23.14 1.76 -2.76
CA ALA A 34 -23.18 0.52 -2.00
C ALA A 34 -22.23 0.53 -0.80
N ALA A 35 -21.06 1.16 -0.93
CA ALA A 35 -20.04 1.24 0.11
C ALA A 35 -20.22 2.46 1.03
N ASN A 36 -21.08 3.40 0.70
CA ASN A 36 -21.18 4.72 1.33
C ASN A 36 -19.82 5.43 1.38
N MET A 37 -19.09 5.42 0.27
CA MET A 37 -17.76 5.99 0.11
C MET A 37 -17.65 6.75 -1.21
N PRO A 38 -16.81 7.80 -1.31
CA PRO A 38 -16.61 8.57 -2.53
C PRO A 38 -15.66 7.83 -3.51
N ILE A 39 -16.09 6.66 -3.99
CA ILE A 39 -15.24 5.79 -4.86
C ILE A 39 -14.84 6.51 -6.15
N GLY A 40 -15.73 7.33 -6.72
CA GLY A 40 -15.41 8.14 -7.89
C GLY A 40 -14.22 9.06 -7.64
N ASP A 41 -14.21 9.82 -6.54
CA ASP A 41 -13.13 10.74 -6.19
C ASP A 41 -11.81 9.99 -5.96
N ILE A 42 -11.87 8.83 -5.30
CA ILE A 42 -10.69 7.97 -5.13
C ILE A 42 -10.14 7.55 -6.49
N MET A 43 -11.00 6.99 -7.36
CA MET A 43 -10.60 6.48 -8.67
C MET A 43 -10.07 7.57 -9.60
N HIS A 44 -10.61 8.80 -9.55
CA HIS A 44 -10.08 9.93 -10.31
C HIS A 44 -8.61 10.22 -9.97
N THR A 45 -8.18 10.07 -8.71
CA THR A 45 -6.76 10.24 -8.37
C THR A 45 -5.85 9.19 -9.01
N TRP A 46 -6.39 8.03 -9.40
CA TRP A 46 -5.65 6.93 -10.03
C TRP A 46 -5.71 6.94 -11.55
N LEU A 47 -6.81 7.40 -12.13
CA LEU A 47 -7.06 7.33 -13.57
C LEU A 47 -6.66 8.62 -14.31
N ASP A 48 -6.80 9.77 -13.66
CA ASP A 48 -6.59 11.08 -14.29
C ASP A 48 -5.12 11.55 -14.24
N GLN A 49 -4.25 10.81 -13.58
CA GLN A 49 -2.83 11.12 -13.51
C GLN A 49 -1.96 9.87 -13.76
N PRO A 50 -0.84 10.00 -14.51
CA PRO A 50 0.05 8.88 -14.77
C PRO A 50 0.95 8.56 -13.57
N GLY A 51 1.36 7.29 -13.48
CA GLY A 51 2.24 6.77 -12.45
C GLY A 51 1.47 6.21 -11.26
N TYR A 52 2.19 5.84 -10.22
CA TYR A 52 1.63 5.34 -8.96
C TYR A 52 2.53 5.73 -7.79
N PRO A 53 2.03 5.67 -6.54
CA PRO A 53 2.76 6.18 -5.39
C PRO A 53 3.72 5.16 -4.78
N VAL A 54 4.78 5.68 -4.15
CA VAL A 54 5.48 5.05 -3.06
C VAL A 54 5.06 5.72 -1.75
N VAL A 55 4.76 4.93 -0.74
CA VAL A 55 4.50 5.40 0.63
C VAL A 55 5.70 5.08 1.48
N THR A 56 6.39 6.11 1.94
CA THR A 56 7.49 5.97 2.90
C THR A 56 6.92 5.94 4.30
N ALA A 57 7.24 4.90 5.06
CA ALA A 57 6.98 4.79 6.49
C ALA A 57 8.30 4.96 7.24
N GLN A 58 8.37 5.91 8.14
CA GLN A 58 9.60 6.26 8.86
C GLN A 58 9.32 6.77 10.27
N VAL A 59 10.32 6.64 11.15
CA VAL A 59 10.25 7.18 12.51
C VAL A 59 10.98 8.52 12.56
N GLU A 60 10.22 9.61 12.64
CA GLU A 60 10.74 10.97 12.75
C GLU A 60 10.45 11.54 14.14
N ASN A 61 11.49 11.99 14.84
CA ASN A 61 11.39 12.57 16.20
C ASN A 61 10.61 11.68 17.20
N GLY A 62 10.64 10.36 16.97
CA GLY A 62 9.92 9.38 17.79
C GLY A 62 8.52 9.02 17.29
N ASP A 63 7.97 9.76 16.35
CA ASP A 63 6.65 9.49 15.76
C ASP A 63 6.76 8.66 14.48
N LEU A 64 5.78 7.79 14.27
CA LEU A 64 5.59 7.06 13.02
C LEU A 64 4.89 7.94 12.00
N VAL A 65 5.61 8.28 10.93
CA VAL A 65 5.14 9.19 9.88
C VAL A 65 5.06 8.46 8.56
N LEU A 66 3.99 8.67 7.82
CA LEU A 66 3.80 8.21 6.44
C LEU A 66 3.90 9.41 5.50
N GLU A 67 4.60 9.24 4.38
CA GLU A 67 4.66 10.22 3.30
C GLU A 67 4.45 9.53 1.96
N GLN A 68 3.55 10.06 1.11
CA GLN A 68 3.40 9.61 -0.27
C GLN A 68 4.14 10.49 -1.24
N GLN A 69 4.72 9.87 -2.25
CA GLN A 69 5.29 10.55 -3.41
C GLN A 69 5.14 9.70 -4.67
N GLN A 70 5.27 10.31 -5.84
CA GLN A 70 5.27 9.58 -7.10
C GLN A 70 6.52 8.71 -7.22
N PHE A 71 6.33 7.44 -7.61
CA PHE A 71 7.41 6.52 -7.91
C PHE A 71 7.88 6.63 -9.36
N PHE A 72 9.19 6.49 -9.58
CA PHE A 72 9.81 6.43 -10.92
C PHE A 72 10.84 5.30 -10.98
N ILE A 73 10.84 4.60 -12.12
CA ILE A 73 11.96 3.74 -12.50
C ILE A 73 12.89 4.58 -13.37
N GLY A 74 14.14 4.80 -12.92
CA GLY A 74 15.10 5.66 -13.60
C GLY A 74 14.94 7.15 -13.26
N GLU A 75 15.29 8.01 -14.22
CA GLU A 75 15.21 9.45 -14.02
C GLU A 75 13.78 9.96 -14.17
N GLY A 76 13.29 10.66 -13.18
CA GLY A 76 11.98 11.30 -13.19
C GLY A 76 11.97 12.53 -12.29
N GLN A 77 11.20 13.54 -12.69
CA GLN A 77 10.94 14.68 -11.83
C GLN A 77 9.62 14.48 -11.12
N ALA A 78 9.67 14.37 -9.80
CA ALA A 78 8.48 14.29 -8.99
C ALA A 78 7.61 15.52 -9.20
N GLN A 79 6.42 15.33 -9.74
CA GLN A 79 5.38 16.34 -9.76
C GLN A 79 4.62 16.28 -8.42
N GLN A 80 3.93 17.35 -8.08
CA GLN A 80 3.11 17.38 -6.84
C GLN A 80 1.82 16.55 -7.02
N ARG A 81 1.99 15.27 -7.39
CA ARG A 81 0.87 14.33 -7.53
C ARG A 81 0.57 13.70 -6.18
N GLN A 82 -0.69 13.51 -5.94
CA GLN A 82 -1.19 12.92 -4.71
C GLN A 82 -2.33 11.96 -5.05
N TRP A 83 -2.28 10.78 -4.45
CA TRP A 83 -3.30 9.75 -4.59
C TRP A 83 -4.09 9.61 -3.29
N GLN A 84 -5.32 9.15 -3.42
CA GLN A 84 -6.07 8.61 -2.29
C GLN A 84 -5.77 7.11 -2.20
N ILE A 85 -4.93 6.72 -1.22
CA ILE A 85 -4.32 5.39 -1.16
C ILE A 85 -5.00 4.55 -0.07
N PRO A 86 -5.64 3.40 -0.41
CA PRO A 86 -6.05 2.42 0.59
C PRO A 86 -4.82 1.79 1.24
N LEU A 87 -4.61 2.03 2.55
CA LEU A 87 -3.35 1.69 3.21
C LEU A 87 -3.24 0.22 3.65
N ASN A 88 -4.35 -0.39 4.10
CA ASN A 88 -4.37 -1.76 4.62
C ASN A 88 -3.22 -2.04 5.60
N GLY A 89 -3.08 -1.21 6.63
CA GLY A 89 -2.09 -1.38 7.68
C GLY A 89 -2.51 -2.41 8.72
N ASN A 90 -1.51 -3.00 9.41
CA ASN A 90 -1.76 -3.96 10.49
C ASN A 90 -1.99 -3.32 11.87
N TYR A 91 -1.78 -2.01 12.02
CA TYR A 91 -2.08 -1.28 13.25
C TYR A 91 -3.48 -0.67 13.17
N ALA A 92 -4.22 -0.70 14.28
CA ALA A 92 -5.57 -0.15 14.36
C ALA A 92 -5.64 1.37 14.12
N GLU A 93 -4.54 2.06 14.37
CA GLU A 93 -4.40 3.51 14.17
C GLU A 93 -4.21 3.92 12.71
N VAL A 94 -3.91 2.97 11.82
CA VAL A 94 -3.77 3.26 10.38
C VAL A 94 -5.14 3.51 9.78
N PRO A 95 -5.40 4.68 9.20
CA PRO A 95 -6.67 4.93 8.54
C PRO A 95 -6.81 4.04 7.29
N ALA A 96 -8.03 3.74 6.92
CA ALA A 96 -8.31 2.96 5.71
C ALA A 96 -7.79 3.65 4.43
N LEU A 97 -7.70 4.98 4.44
CA LEU A 97 -7.35 5.78 3.26
C LEU A 97 -6.35 6.90 3.63
N LEU A 98 -5.22 6.97 2.93
CA LEU A 98 -4.31 8.12 2.98
C LEU A 98 -4.76 9.17 1.94
N GLN A 99 -5.22 10.32 2.42
CA GLN A 99 -5.72 11.41 1.59
C GLN A 99 -4.81 12.64 1.56
N THR A 100 -3.76 12.63 2.37
CA THR A 100 -2.81 13.74 2.52
C THR A 100 -1.44 13.33 2.03
N LYS A 101 -0.57 14.31 1.76
CA LYS A 101 0.81 14.04 1.41
C LYS A 101 1.55 13.34 2.54
N THR A 102 1.32 13.77 3.77
CA THR A 102 1.94 13.24 4.99
C THR A 102 0.87 12.92 6.04
N LEU A 103 1.12 11.91 6.85
CA LEU A 103 0.27 11.51 7.96
C LEU A 103 1.14 11.10 9.14
N ASN A 104 0.95 11.75 10.29
CA ASN A 104 1.57 11.35 11.56
C ASN A 104 0.61 10.43 12.32
N LEU A 105 1.05 9.23 12.64
CA LEU A 105 0.28 8.21 13.39
C LEU A 105 0.51 8.29 14.90
N GLY A 106 1.45 9.13 15.36
CA GLY A 106 1.82 9.28 16.76
C GLY A 106 3.09 8.50 17.14
N ASN A 107 3.36 8.44 18.45
CA ASN A 107 4.60 7.87 18.96
C ASN A 107 4.77 6.41 18.57
N HIS A 108 5.88 6.10 17.87
CA HIS A 108 6.14 4.77 17.34
C HIS A 108 6.27 3.70 18.44
N GLN A 109 6.93 4.02 19.57
CA GLN A 109 7.10 3.05 20.65
C GLN A 109 5.76 2.69 21.30
N ASP A 110 4.91 3.68 21.55
CA ASP A 110 3.57 3.47 22.11
C ASP A 110 2.69 2.64 21.15
N LEU A 111 2.81 2.90 19.83
CA LEU A 111 2.10 2.14 18.80
C LEU A 111 2.59 0.68 18.76
N ARG A 112 3.91 0.47 18.79
CA ARG A 112 4.54 -0.86 18.79
C ARG A 112 4.14 -1.67 20.02
N ASP A 113 4.13 -1.03 21.19
CA ASP A 113 3.77 -1.66 22.47
C ASP A 113 2.28 -2.04 22.52
N ARG A 114 1.39 -1.26 21.93
CA ARG A 114 -0.04 -1.58 21.84
C ARG A 114 -0.34 -2.71 20.87
N ASN A 115 0.28 -2.68 19.70
CA ASN A 115 -0.01 -3.63 18.62
C ASN A 115 0.80 -4.94 18.74
N GLN A 116 1.87 -4.99 19.53
CA GLN A 116 2.70 -6.17 19.83
C GLN A 116 3.29 -6.89 18.59
N GLN A 117 3.39 -6.19 17.46
CA GLN A 117 3.90 -6.71 16.19
C GLN A 117 4.58 -5.60 15.38
N PRO A 118 5.51 -5.92 14.46
CA PRO A 118 6.11 -4.95 13.56
C PRO A 118 5.07 -4.20 12.74
N PHE A 119 5.31 -2.89 12.52
CA PHE A 119 4.44 -2.08 11.68
C PHE A 119 4.54 -2.49 10.21
N ARG A 120 3.40 -2.70 9.55
CA ARG A 120 3.33 -3.03 8.12
C ARG A 120 2.16 -2.33 7.44
N LEU A 121 2.37 -1.96 6.18
CA LEU A 121 1.36 -1.46 5.25
C LEU A 121 1.10 -2.46 4.13
N ASN A 122 -0.03 -2.30 3.46
CA ASN A 122 -0.47 -3.12 2.33
C ASN A 122 -0.48 -4.62 2.66
N VAL A 123 -0.91 -4.97 3.86
CA VAL A 123 -0.99 -6.36 4.33
C VAL A 123 -1.87 -7.17 3.37
N GLY A 124 -1.35 -8.32 2.93
CA GLY A 124 -2.01 -9.16 1.92
C GLY A 124 -1.86 -8.66 0.48
N ASN A 125 -1.04 -7.62 0.24
CA ASN A 125 -0.74 -7.07 -1.10
C ASN A 125 -2.00 -6.75 -1.93
N SER A 126 -2.97 -6.07 -1.31
CA SER A 126 -4.29 -5.82 -1.88
C SER A 126 -4.47 -4.41 -2.46
N SER A 127 -3.47 -3.53 -2.28
CA SER A 127 -3.47 -2.16 -2.79
C SER A 127 -2.28 -1.90 -3.72
N HIS A 128 -2.44 -0.96 -4.64
CA HIS A 128 -1.47 -0.69 -5.69
C HIS A 128 -0.52 0.46 -5.32
N PHE A 129 0.42 0.22 -4.41
CA PHE A 129 1.50 1.15 -4.07
C PHE A 129 2.72 0.40 -3.55
N ILE A 130 3.90 1.01 -3.65
CA ILE A 130 5.14 0.49 -3.08
C ILE A 130 5.27 1.01 -1.65
N VAL A 131 5.75 0.17 -0.73
CA VAL A 131 6.10 0.60 0.62
C VAL A 131 7.61 0.71 0.77
N ARG A 132 8.07 1.88 1.20
CA ARG A 132 9.45 2.10 1.65
C ARG A 132 9.46 2.24 3.16
N TYR A 133 10.12 1.33 3.84
CA TYR A 133 10.36 1.42 5.28
C TYR A 133 11.72 2.06 5.55
N ASP A 134 11.84 2.86 6.62
CA ASP A 134 13.16 3.20 7.14
C ASP A 134 13.87 1.95 7.70
N GLN A 135 15.17 2.08 7.98
CA GLN A 135 15.97 0.93 8.43
C GLN A 135 15.43 0.31 9.73
N ARG A 136 14.95 1.13 10.66
CA ARG A 136 14.42 0.68 11.95
C ARG A 136 13.16 -0.18 11.79
N LEU A 137 12.22 0.28 10.98
CA LEU A 137 10.98 -0.45 10.71
C LEU A 137 11.25 -1.72 9.90
N LEU A 138 12.16 -1.63 8.92
CA LEU A 138 12.56 -2.79 8.13
C LEU A 138 13.22 -3.87 9.00
N ASP A 139 14.14 -3.49 9.90
CA ASP A 139 14.80 -4.42 10.81
C ASP A 139 13.79 -5.12 11.74
N ASP A 140 12.78 -4.38 12.25
CA ASP A 140 11.71 -4.94 13.09
C ASP A 140 10.87 -5.97 12.29
N ILE A 141 10.50 -5.66 11.04
CA ILE A 141 9.79 -6.59 10.15
C ILE A 141 10.64 -7.83 9.87
N LEU A 142 11.92 -7.65 9.57
CA LEU A 142 12.84 -8.75 9.26
C LEU A 142 13.15 -9.64 10.48
N ALA A 143 13.08 -9.11 11.70
CA ALA A 143 13.21 -9.90 12.91
C ALA A 143 12.04 -10.89 13.06
N ASP A 144 10.87 -10.55 12.52
CA ASP A 144 9.63 -11.35 12.58
C ASP A 144 9.31 -12.05 11.23
N TRP A 145 10.33 -12.21 10.38
CA TRP A 145 10.21 -12.70 8.99
C TRP A 145 9.42 -14.00 8.85
N GLU A 146 9.66 -14.95 9.74
CA GLU A 146 9.04 -16.29 9.68
C GLU A 146 7.53 -16.26 10.02
N GLN A 147 7.06 -15.19 10.63
CA GLN A 147 5.64 -14.99 10.93
C GLN A 147 4.87 -14.33 9.78
N LEU A 148 5.59 -13.80 8.77
CA LEU A 148 4.96 -13.20 7.62
C LEU A 148 4.34 -14.26 6.71
N SER A 149 3.17 -13.95 6.13
CA SER A 149 2.62 -14.78 5.08
C SER A 149 3.52 -14.78 3.83
N ALA A 150 3.45 -15.82 3.00
CA ALA A 150 4.20 -15.87 1.75
C ALA A 150 3.90 -14.68 0.83
N THR A 151 2.66 -14.18 0.84
CA THR A 151 2.25 -12.98 0.10
C THR A 151 2.97 -11.74 0.61
N ASP A 152 3.04 -11.54 1.94
CA ASP A 152 3.71 -10.38 2.53
C ASP A 152 5.23 -10.44 2.33
N GLN A 153 5.82 -11.64 2.40
CA GLN A 153 7.24 -11.86 2.10
C GLN A 153 7.56 -11.51 0.64
N LEU A 154 6.74 -11.98 -0.31
CA LEU A 154 6.89 -11.68 -1.73
C LEU A 154 6.71 -10.19 -2.01
N GLN A 155 5.71 -9.54 -1.39
CA GLN A 155 5.50 -8.11 -1.51
C GLN A 155 6.73 -7.32 -1.06
N LEU A 156 7.27 -7.62 0.14
CA LEU A 156 8.44 -6.92 0.66
C LEU A 156 9.64 -7.05 -0.30
N LEU A 157 9.86 -8.25 -0.85
CA LEU A 157 10.92 -8.48 -1.84
C LEU A 157 10.70 -7.68 -3.12
N GLN A 158 9.47 -7.65 -3.63
CA GLN A 158 9.12 -6.88 -4.82
C GLN A 158 9.27 -5.36 -4.60
N ASP A 159 8.82 -4.86 -3.46
CA ASP A 159 8.97 -3.46 -3.08
C ASP A 159 10.44 -3.05 -2.99
N LEU A 160 11.27 -3.83 -2.30
CA LEU A 160 12.72 -3.59 -2.22
C LEU A 160 13.38 -3.60 -3.60
N ARG A 161 13.03 -4.54 -4.47
CA ARG A 161 13.54 -4.60 -5.85
C ARG A 161 13.16 -3.34 -6.63
N LEU A 162 11.89 -2.95 -6.61
CA LEU A 162 11.41 -1.75 -7.32
C LEU A 162 12.06 -0.48 -6.78
N LEU A 163 12.23 -0.36 -5.45
CA LEU A 163 12.92 0.77 -4.83
C LEU A 163 14.40 0.85 -5.29
N ALA A 164 15.08 -0.29 -5.45
CA ALA A 164 16.45 -0.31 -5.97
C ALA A 164 16.51 0.04 -7.48
N GLU A 165 15.58 -0.47 -8.30
CA GLU A 165 15.43 -0.09 -9.70
C GLU A 165 15.12 1.42 -9.86
N GLY A 166 14.32 1.97 -8.94
CA GLY A 166 14.03 3.40 -8.83
C GLY A 166 15.14 4.24 -8.19
N LYS A 167 16.30 3.63 -7.84
CA LYS A 167 17.45 4.28 -7.18
C LYS A 167 17.10 4.96 -5.85
N GLN A 168 16.03 4.52 -5.18
CA GLN A 168 15.65 5.02 -3.87
C GLN A 168 16.38 4.31 -2.71
N ILE A 169 16.83 3.07 -2.96
CA ILE A 169 17.74 2.31 -2.10
C ILE A 169 18.84 1.68 -2.95
N SER A 170 19.92 1.22 -2.32
CA SER A 170 20.99 0.51 -3.00
C SER A 170 20.69 -1.00 -3.06
N TYR A 171 21.08 -1.67 -4.15
CA TYR A 171 21.11 -3.14 -4.18
C TYR A 171 21.98 -3.74 -3.08
N ALA A 172 23.01 -3.02 -2.61
CA ALA A 172 23.83 -3.44 -1.48
C ALA A 172 23.03 -3.58 -0.16
N GLU A 173 21.91 -2.90 -0.04
CA GLU A 173 20.99 -3.04 1.12
C GLU A 173 20.14 -4.31 1.02
N ILE A 174 19.86 -4.79 -0.20
CA ILE A 174 19.03 -6.00 -0.44
C ILE A 174 19.87 -7.28 -0.32
N VAL A 175 21.10 -7.27 -0.83
CA VAL A 175 21.96 -8.48 -0.89
C VAL A 175 22.07 -9.21 0.46
N PRO A 176 22.27 -8.55 1.61
CA PRO A 176 22.32 -9.22 2.91
C PRO A 176 20.99 -9.90 3.34
N LEU A 177 19.88 -9.54 2.71
CA LEU A 177 18.56 -10.06 3.04
C LEU A 177 18.24 -11.35 2.26
N LEU A 178 18.89 -11.57 1.09
CA LEU A 178 18.62 -12.71 0.21
C LEU A 178 18.67 -14.09 0.91
N PRO A 179 19.59 -14.37 1.86
CA PRO A 179 19.59 -15.63 2.58
C PRO A 179 18.32 -15.89 3.42
N ARG A 180 17.58 -14.85 3.82
CA ARG A 180 16.31 -14.99 4.53
C ARG A 180 15.21 -15.43 3.56
N PHE A 181 15.18 -14.85 2.37
CA PHE A 181 14.23 -15.22 1.31
C PHE A 181 14.44 -16.67 0.82
N ALA A 182 15.71 -17.11 0.71
CA ALA A 182 16.05 -18.46 0.26
C ALA A 182 15.63 -19.58 1.23
N LYS A 183 15.25 -19.26 2.47
CA LYS A 183 14.77 -20.23 3.48
C LYS A 183 13.25 -20.40 3.48
N THR A 184 12.55 -19.70 2.63
CA THR A 184 11.09 -19.74 2.56
C THR A 184 10.64 -21.00 1.82
N ASP A 185 9.77 -21.81 2.42
CA ASP A 185 9.21 -23.03 1.80
C ASP A 185 8.20 -22.76 0.67
N SER A 186 8.00 -21.49 0.32
CA SER A 186 7.05 -21.08 -0.70
C SER A 186 7.72 -20.96 -2.07
N ALA A 187 7.25 -21.73 -3.04
CA ALA A 187 7.66 -21.63 -4.45
C ALA A 187 7.37 -20.25 -5.09
N LEU A 188 6.63 -19.36 -4.40
CA LEU A 188 6.37 -18.00 -4.87
C LEU A 188 7.50 -17.03 -4.49
N VAL A 189 8.34 -17.38 -3.51
CA VAL A 189 9.40 -16.52 -2.98
C VAL A 189 10.79 -17.03 -3.41
N THR A 190 10.91 -18.28 -3.78
CA THR A 190 12.13 -18.89 -4.33
C THR A 190 12.17 -18.78 -5.83
#